data_87a0b3e28da6b86fbba63d28143570d8
#
_entry.id   87a0b3e28da6b86fbba63d28143570d8
#
_cell.length_a   1.000
_cell.length_b   1.000
_cell.length_c   1.000
_cell.angle_alpha   90.00
_cell.angle_beta   90.00
_cell.angle_gamma   90.00
#
_symmetry.space_group_name_H-M   'P 1'
#
loop_
_entity.id
_entity.type
_entity.pdbx_description
1 polymer ?
#
loop_
_entity_poly.entity_id
_entity_poly.type
_entity_poly.pdbx_seq_one_letter_code
_entity_poly.pdbx_strand_id
1 'polypeptide(L)'
;MIRKEIARALRAGQSALSLQTNPPERETMPSDVIIECGWGRLLPAQTWRDPALLATALLQERPGQRDIAFYVEKPQVVVASAPQQLFLDPSDAFRLQLASYRTRRAARRGFTLRRLRTRADVAAINALYRARRMVPVDPLRVWRERASRGITYALAEDRDSGEVIGVAMGLDHVEAFADVHNGASLWALAVAPQATHPGIGEALVRYLAEHYQARGRAWMDVSVMHDNEQAIALYEKLGFQRIPAFAVKRCNAINEPLFTGGHAALEGLNPYARLIVDEAVRRGVHAEVVDAENGYFRLTLGGRSIVCRESLSELTSAVAMSRCQDKRVTLKLLAAAGLAVPQQADAADEGGWLALLASSGAVVVKPVEGEQGKGISVNLRSADEVRAAIARARQFCDRVVVEQFCAGHDLRIVVIDFRVVAAAVRRPPVVVGDGHSSVRALIDKQSRRRAAATGGESRIPLDAETERCIAAQGASLDTVLLADTRLQVRNTANLHTGGTIHDVTAELHPALREAAEQAARALDIPVTGLDFLVTAVDGPDYVIIEANERPGLANHEPQPTAERFVDLLFPRTRAVA
;
A
#
# COMPACT_ATOMS: atom_id res chain seq x y z
N MET A 1 3.51 -18.99 38.18
CA MET A 1 4.71 -18.83 37.32
C MET A 1 4.89 -17.38 36.88
N ILE A 2 3.90 -16.71 36.36
CA ILE A 2 3.93 -15.32 35.82
C ILE A 2 4.43 -14.27 36.84
N ARG A 3 4.06 -14.34 38.13
CA ARG A 3 4.54 -13.40 39.17
C ARG A 3 6.06 -13.46 39.45
N LYS A 4 6.69 -14.63 39.25
CA LYS A 4 8.15 -14.78 39.47
C LYS A 4 8.97 -14.26 38.28
N GLU A 5 8.44 -14.34 37.07
CA GLU A 5 9.11 -13.79 35.88
C GLU A 5 9.04 -12.26 35.82
N ILE A 6 7.90 -11.67 36.19
CA ILE A 6 7.75 -10.21 36.30
C ILE A 6 8.71 -9.65 37.37
N ALA A 7 8.83 -10.31 38.52
CA ALA A 7 9.77 -9.91 39.57
C ALA A 7 11.23 -10.07 39.16
N ARG A 8 11.55 -11.02 38.26
CA ARG A 8 12.90 -11.24 37.75
C ARG A 8 13.28 -10.21 36.68
N ALA A 9 12.33 -9.82 35.82
CA ALA A 9 12.50 -8.75 34.83
C ALA A 9 12.71 -7.37 35.50
N LEU A 10 11.94 -7.09 36.57
CA LEU A 10 12.10 -5.88 37.38
C LEU A 10 13.47 -5.82 38.10
N ARG A 11 14.01 -6.96 38.55
CA ARG A 11 15.33 -7.00 39.19
C ARG A 11 16.50 -6.94 38.21
N ALA A 12 16.33 -7.44 36.99
CA ALA A 12 17.33 -7.31 35.92
C ALA A 12 17.50 -5.86 35.47
N GLY A 13 16.44 -5.07 35.49
CA GLY A 13 16.52 -3.61 35.24
C GLY A 13 17.20 -2.82 36.36
N GLN A 14 17.19 -3.31 37.61
CA GLN A 14 17.82 -2.65 38.75
C GLN A 14 19.29 -3.05 38.96
N SER A 15 19.72 -4.19 38.44
CA SER A 15 21.09 -4.71 38.67
C SER A 15 22.19 -4.05 37.84
N ALA A 16 21.84 -3.18 36.87
CA ALA A 16 22.82 -2.44 36.06
C ALA A 16 23.17 -1.07 36.63
N LEU A 17 22.68 -0.71 37.83
CA LEU A 17 22.83 0.62 38.46
C LEU A 17 23.85 0.68 39.60
N SER A 18 24.75 -0.31 39.75
CA SER A 18 25.77 -0.27 40.81
C SER A 18 27.20 -0.32 40.24
N LEU A 19 27.62 0.77 39.64
CA LEU A 19 29.03 1.15 39.62
C LEU A 19 29.10 2.65 39.99
N GLN A 20 29.49 2.90 41.22
CA GLN A 20 29.73 4.22 41.78
C GLN A 20 30.91 4.87 41.07
N THR A 21 30.63 5.87 40.26
CA THR A 21 31.50 7.04 40.06
C THR A 21 30.62 8.24 40.33
N ASN A 22 31.14 9.18 41.15
CA ASN A 22 30.44 10.43 41.49
C ASN A 22 29.84 11.04 40.22
N PRO A 23 28.51 11.21 40.11
CA PRO A 23 27.91 11.82 38.95
C PRO A 23 28.28 13.31 38.94
N PRO A 24 28.61 13.90 37.78
CA PRO A 24 28.48 15.33 37.61
C PRO A 24 27.06 15.74 37.97
N GLU A 25 26.85 16.95 38.44
CA GLU A 25 25.55 17.51 38.82
C GLU A 25 24.48 17.04 37.79
N ARG A 26 23.49 16.29 38.28
CA ARG A 26 22.41 15.78 37.45
C ARG A 26 21.71 16.96 36.80
N GLU A 27 21.99 17.21 35.53
CA GLU A 27 21.08 17.99 34.69
C GLU A 27 19.73 17.32 34.81
N THR A 28 18.78 17.97 35.48
CA THR A 28 17.41 17.46 35.63
C THR A 28 16.76 17.53 34.26
N MET A 29 16.16 16.44 33.81
CA MET A 29 15.35 16.46 32.57
C MET A 29 14.36 17.63 32.63
N PRO A 30 14.15 18.36 31.52
CA PRO A 30 13.11 19.38 31.46
C PRO A 30 11.74 18.76 31.82
N SER A 31 10.89 19.53 32.52
CA SER A 31 9.53 19.10 32.82
C SER A 31 8.59 19.36 31.64
N ASP A 32 7.55 18.52 31.53
CA ASP A 32 6.39 18.69 30.63
C ASP A 32 6.79 18.85 29.15
N VAL A 33 7.72 18.00 28.70
CA VAL A 33 8.29 18.10 27.37
C VAL A 33 7.26 17.69 26.30
N ILE A 34 7.18 18.50 25.25
CA ILE A 34 6.38 18.23 24.04
C ILE A 34 7.32 18.33 22.83
N ILE A 35 7.38 17.26 22.03
CA ILE A 35 8.21 17.18 20.83
C ILE A 35 7.31 17.17 19.62
N GLU A 36 7.40 18.18 18.79
CA GLU A 36 6.63 18.29 17.58
C GLU A 36 7.29 17.48 16.45
N CYS A 37 6.58 16.51 15.89
CA CYS A 37 7.09 15.58 14.86
C CYS A 37 6.56 15.88 13.46
N GLY A 38 5.74 16.90 13.30
CA GLY A 38 5.12 17.27 12.02
C GLY A 38 3.82 16.53 11.72
N TRP A 39 3.70 15.25 12.10
CA TRP A 39 2.46 14.48 12.04
C TRP A 39 1.63 14.54 13.33
N GLY A 40 2.17 15.10 14.37
CA GLY A 40 1.62 15.22 15.70
C GLY A 40 2.73 15.49 16.71
N ARG A 41 2.42 15.31 17.99
CA ARG A 41 3.35 15.56 19.10
C ARG A 41 3.68 14.25 19.81
N LEU A 42 4.94 14.13 20.24
CA LEU A 42 5.38 13.10 21.18
C LEU A 42 5.54 13.74 22.56
N LEU A 43 4.92 13.13 23.56
CA LEU A 43 4.95 13.55 24.96
C LEU A 43 5.68 12.46 25.76
N PRO A 44 6.99 12.63 26.07
CA PRO A 44 7.73 11.67 26.90
C PRO A 44 7.21 11.72 28.34
N ALA A 45 6.39 10.72 28.73
CA ALA A 45 5.65 10.73 29.99
C ALA A 45 6.55 10.79 31.23
N GLN A 46 7.80 10.30 31.12
CA GLN A 46 8.79 10.41 32.20
C GLN A 46 9.19 11.84 32.54
N THR A 47 8.89 12.82 31.69
CA THR A 47 9.12 14.25 31.98
C THR A 47 7.95 14.92 32.68
N TRP A 48 6.81 14.24 32.77
CA TRP A 48 5.57 14.75 33.36
C TRP A 48 5.39 14.21 34.78
N ARG A 49 5.34 15.10 35.76
CA ARG A 49 5.15 14.72 37.16
C ARG A 49 3.69 14.47 37.50
N ASP A 50 2.78 15.19 36.82
CA ASP A 50 1.34 15.10 37.05
C ASP A 50 0.65 14.42 35.85
N PRO A 51 0.06 13.21 36.04
CA PRO A 51 -0.69 12.53 34.99
C PRO A 51 -1.89 13.34 34.46
N ALA A 52 -2.49 14.22 35.27
CA ALA A 52 -3.60 15.05 34.84
C ALA A 52 -3.16 16.15 33.86
N LEU A 53 -1.98 16.71 34.03
CA LEU A 53 -1.39 17.67 33.09
C LEU A 53 -1.04 16.98 31.77
N LEU A 54 -0.49 15.76 31.82
CA LEU A 54 -0.23 14.96 30.62
C LEU A 54 -1.52 14.65 29.86
N ALA A 55 -2.60 14.25 30.57
CA ALA A 55 -3.90 14.04 29.97
C ALA A 55 -4.44 15.33 29.32
N THR A 56 -4.34 16.48 30.01
CA THR A 56 -4.75 17.77 29.48
C THR A 56 -3.99 18.15 28.22
N ALA A 57 -2.67 17.89 28.17
CA ALA A 57 -1.86 18.15 26.99
C ALA A 57 -2.27 17.28 25.78
N LEU A 58 -2.61 15.99 26.01
CA LEU A 58 -3.15 15.12 24.96
C LEU A 58 -4.50 15.60 24.42
N LEU A 59 -5.38 16.14 25.29
CA LEU A 59 -6.66 16.68 24.89
C LEU A 59 -6.57 17.93 24.00
N GLN A 60 -5.41 18.60 24.00
CA GLN A 60 -5.12 19.73 23.10
C GLN A 60 -4.61 19.30 21.72
N GLU A 61 -4.70 18.02 21.37
CA GLU A 61 -4.37 17.51 20.04
C GLU A 61 -5.14 18.27 18.95
N ARG A 62 -4.40 18.68 17.90
CA ARG A 62 -5.00 19.43 16.78
C ARG A 62 -5.72 18.49 15.80
N PRO A 63 -6.79 18.95 15.14
CA PRO A 63 -7.43 18.18 14.07
C PRO A 63 -6.44 17.71 13.01
N GLY A 64 -6.56 16.46 12.57
CA GLY A 64 -5.68 15.87 11.56
C GLY A 64 -4.28 15.49 12.04
N GLN A 65 -3.99 15.62 13.33
CA GLN A 65 -2.74 15.20 13.96
C GLN A 65 -2.94 14.00 14.88
N ARG A 66 -1.86 13.33 15.21
CA ARG A 66 -1.83 12.20 16.15
C ARG A 66 -0.80 12.45 17.23
N ASP A 67 -1.27 12.79 18.43
CA ASP A 67 -0.41 12.94 19.60
C ASP A 67 -0.23 11.62 20.34
N ILE A 68 0.94 11.37 20.87
CA ILE A 68 1.29 10.13 21.56
C ILE A 68 2.04 10.48 22.86
N ALA A 69 1.45 10.15 24.01
CA ALA A 69 2.23 10.05 25.24
C ALA A 69 2.86 8.66 25.29
N PHE A 70 4.17 8.56 25.40
CA PHE A 70 4.90 7.30 25.43
C PHE A 70 5.73 7.17 26.70
N TYR A 71 6.10 5.94 27.07
CA TYR A 71 6.71 5.59 28.36
C TYR A 71 5.82 5.92 29.57
N VAL A 72 4.52 5.74 29.40
CA VAL A 72 3.57 5.98 30.49
C VAL A 72 3.66 4.82 31.49
N GLU A 73 4.14 5.09 32.71
CA GLU A 73 4.27 4.05 33.74
C GLU A 73 2.94 3.59 34.31
N LYS A 74 1.99 4.52 34.44
CA LYS A 74 0.65 4.27 35.00
C LYS A 74 -0.43 4.73 34.01
N PRO A 75 -0.58 4.04 32.86
CA PRO A 75 -1.50 4.46 31.82
C PRO A 75 -2.96 4.51 32.27
N GLN A 76 -3.36 3.64 33.20
CA GLN A 76 -4.70 3.63 33.79
C GLN A 76 -5.03 4.93 34.51
N VAL A 77 -4.04 5.62 35.12
CA VAL A 77 -4.26 6.91 35.80
C VAL A 77 -4.47 8.04 34.79
N VAL A 78 -3.67 8.06 33.71
CA VAL A 78 -3.81 9.06 32.65
C VAL A 78 -5.16 8.89 31.94
N VAL A 79 -5.53 7.65 31.58
CA VAL A 79 -6.79 7.35 30.91
C VAL A 79 -8.00 7.66 31.82
N ALA A 80 -7.90 7.37 33.14
CA ALA A 80 -8.98 7.68 34.10
C ALA A 80 -9.28 9.17 34.23
N SER A 81 -8.33 10.05 33.88
CA SER A 81 -8.56 11.51 33.88
C SER A 81 -9.54 11.96 32.77
N ALA A 82 -9.65 11.22 31.67
CA ALA A 82 -10.56 11.50 30.56
C ALA A 82 -10.94 10.22 29.80
N PRO A 83 -11.67 9.28 30.42
CA PRO A 83 -11.85 7.91 29.91
C PRO A 83 -12.68 7.82 28.61
N GLN A 84 -13.46 8.86 28.28
CA GLN A 84 -14.19 8.94 27.02
C GLN A 84 -13.38 9.57 25.87
N GLN A 85 -12.23 10.15 26.18
CA GLN A 85 -11.41 10.90 25.22
C GLN A 85 -9.99 10.35 25.06
N LEU A 86 -9.55 9.53 25.99
CA LEU A 86 -8.22 8.91 25.98
C LEU A 86 -8.34 7.39 26.02
N PHE A 87 -7.42 6.70 25.36
CA PHE A 87 -7.34 5.24 25.38
C PHE A 87 -5.90 4.75 25.48
N LEU A 88 -5.74 3.53 25.98
CA LEU A 88 -4.46 2.83 25.98
C LEU A 88 -4.18 2.30 24.56
N ASP A 89 -3.08 2.74 23.98
CA ASP A 89 -2.66 2.28 22.64
C ASP A 89 -2.36 0.78 22.64
N PRO A 90 -3.00 -0.01 21.77
CA PRO A 90 -2.81 -1.46 21.70
C PRO A 90 -1.50 -1.86 20.99
N SER A 91 -0.44 -1.09 21.19
CA SER A 91 0.88 -1.37 20.63
C SER A 91 1.82 -1.95 21.67
N ASP A 92 2.67 -2.86 21.22
CA ASP A 92 3.81 -3.38 21.99
C ASP A 92 5.05 -2.50 21.78
N ALA A 93 5.82 -2.32 22.83
CA ALA A 93 7.09 -1.62 22.77
C ALA A 93 8.25 -2.63 22.76
N PHE A 94 9.23 -2.39 21.91
CA PHE A 94 10.43 -3.23 21.79
C PHE A 94 11.68 -2.36 21.91
N ARG A 95 12.72 -2.91 22.53
CA ARG A 95 14.01 -2.25 22.77
C ARG A 95 15.17 -3.03 22.18
N LEU A 96 16.03 -2.34 21.45
CA LEU A 96 17.33 -2.84 20.98
C LEU A 96 18.43 -2.22 21.85
N GLN A 97 19.23 -3.08 22.52
CA GLN A 97 20.43 -2.65 23.23
C GLN A 97 21.55 -2.37 22.22
N LEU A 98 21.93 -1.10 22.05
CA LEU A 98 22.90 -0.72 21.02
C LEU A 98 24.33 -1.16 21.34
N ALA A 99 24.68 -1.36 22.60
CA ALA A 99 26.00 -1.89 22.99
C ALA A 99 26.23 -3.33 22.48
N SER A 100 25.17 -4.13 22.41
CA SER A 100 25.24 -5.52 21.91
C SER A 100 24.93 -5.64 20.43
N TYR A 101 24.44 -4.59 19.78
CA TYR A 101 24.09 -4.62 18.36
C TYR A 101 25.35 -4.81 17.50
N ARG A 102 25.27 -5.70 16.54
CA ARG A 102 26.34 -5.99 15.57
C ARG A 102 25.92 -5.54 14.18
N THR A 103 26.71 -4.64 13.62
CA THR A 103 26.55 -4.19 12.23
C THR A 103 26.71 -5.37 11.28
N ARG A 104 25.75 -5.61 10.43
CA ARG A 104 25.80 -6.62 9.39
C ARG A 104 25.89 -5.93 8.03
N ARG A 105 26.99 -6.11 7.32
CA ARG A 105 27.14 -5.64 5.95
C ARG A 105 26.32 -6.57 5.03
N ALA A 106 25.02 -6.32 4.92
CA ALA A 106 24.22 -6.90 3.85
C ALA A 106 24.40 -6.05 2.59
N ALA A 107 24.68 -6.68 1.46
CA ALA A 107 24.68 -5.99 0.19
C ALA A 107 23.28 -5.42 -0.06
N ARG A 108 23.17 -4.10 -0.12
CA ARG A 108 21.91 -3.40 -0.46
C ARG A 108 21.82 -3.35 -1.97
N ARG A 109 20.87 -4.07 -2.53
CA ARG A 109 20.69 -4.16 -3.97
C ARG A 109 19.50 -3.31 -4.39
N GLY A 110 19.68 -2.54 -5.46
CA GLY A 110 18.64 -1.75 -6.07
C GLY A 110 18.25 -0.46 -5.32
N PHE A 111 18.75 -0.18 -4.11
CA PHE A 111 18.48 1.07 -3.41
C PHE A 111 19.66 1.56 -2.56
N THR A 112 19.65 2.86 -2.25
CA THR A 112 20.61 3.49 -1.34
C THR A 112 19.90 4.06 -0.13
N LEU A 113 20.64 4.22 1.00
CA LEU A 113 20.12 4.92 2.16
C LEU A 113 20.81 6.27 2.31
N ARG A 114 20.01 7.27 2.58
CA ARG A 114 20.47 8.63 2.84
C ARG A 114 19.58 9.37 3.82
N ARG A 115 20.02 10.51 4.29
CA ARG A 115 19.18 11.44 5.06
C ARG A 115 18.38 12.33 4.13
N LEU A 116 17.34 12.96 4.65
CA LEU A 116 16.56 14.01 3.99
C LEU A 116 17.48 15.16 3.55
N ARG A 117 17.38 15.56 2.27
CA ARG A 117 18.25 16.58 1.64
C ARG A 117 17.49 17.69 0.93
N THR A 118 16.35 17.38 0.33
CA THR A 118 15.60 18.28 -0.56
C THR A 118 14.16 18.50 -0.09
N ARG A 119 13.51 19.56 -0.57
CA ARG A 119 12.07 19.74 -0.34
C ARG A 119 11.23 18.67 -1.04
N ALA A 120 11.69 18.16 -2.17
CA ALA A 120 11.03 17.05 -2.86
C ALA A 120 11.00 15.78 -2.00
N ASP A 121 12.02 15.54 -1.17
CA ASP A 121 12.02 14.41 -0.24
C ASP A 121 10.86 14.50 0.75
N VAL A 122 10.50 15.70 1.21
CA VAL A 122 9.38 15.87 2.15
C VAL A 122 8.04 15.55 1.46
N ALA A 123 7.90 15.92 0.18
CA ALA A 123 6.73 15.55 -0.60
C ALA A 123 6.65 14.03 -0.80
N ALA A 124 7.78 13.37 -1.08
CA ALA A 124 7.86 11.92 -1.20
C ALA A 124 7.56 11.21 0.13
N ILE A 125 8.04 11.71 1.29
CA ILE A 125 7.66 11.21 2.62
C ILE A 125 6.15 11.24 2.79
N ASN A 126 5.50 12.36 2.44
CA ASN A 126 4.06 12.51 2.57
C ASN A 126 3.28 11.59 1.61
N ALA A 127 3.80 11.33 0.42
CA ALA A 127 3.22 10.35 -0.49
C ALA A 127 3.28 8.94 0.10
N LEU A 128 4.43 8.54 0.68
CA LEU A 128 4.59 7.26 1.37
C LEU A 128 3.66 7.12 2.59
N TYR A 129 3.54 8.17 3.41
CA TYR A 129 2.67 8.14 4.58
C TYR A 129 1.19 8.00 4.18
N ARG A 130 0.74 8.74 3.16
CA ARG A 130 -0.63 8.58 2.65
C ARG A 130 -0.87 7.17 2.10
N ALA A 131 0.06 6.64 1.30
CA ALA A 131 -0.02 5.28 0.76
C ALA A 131 -0.05 4.18 1.84
N ARG A 132 0.39 4.51 3.06
CA ARG A 132 0.35 3.62 4.24
C ARG A 132 -0.69 4.04 5.28
N ARG A 133 -1.64 4.93 4.93
CA ARG A 133 -2.68 5.46 5.84
C ARG A 133 -2.11 6.07 7.13
N MET A 134 -0.91 6.61 7.03
CA MET A 134 -0.25 7.32 8.12
C MET A 134 -0.51 8.81 8.00
N VAL A 135 -0.44 9.52 9.13
CA VAL A 135 -0.60 10.98 9.16
C VAL A 135 0.56 11.66 8.42
N PRO A 136 0.28 12.51 7.41
CA PRO A 136 1.32 13.26 6.74
C PRO A 136 2.01 14.26 7.67
N VAL A 137 3.25 14.60 7.37
CA VAL A 137 4.00 15.63 8.13
C VAL A 137 3.73 17.03 7.58
N ASP A 138 3.87 18.04 8.44
CA ASP A 138 3.95 19.44 8.01
C ASP A 138 5.25 19.67 7.21
N PRO A 139 5.16 19.96 5.88
CA PRO A 139 6.33 20.08 5.03
C PRO A 139 7.25 21.24 5.42
N LEU A 140 6.69 22.35 5.87
CA LEU A 140 7.47 23.53 6.24
C LEU A 140 8.28 23.26 7.51
N ARG A 141 7.67 22.58 8.46
CA ARG A 141 8.32 22.22 9.72
C ARG A 141 9.46 21.24 9.50
N VAL A 142 9.17 20.10 8.83
CA VAL A 142 10.19 19.08 8.55
C VAL A 142 11.38 19.66 7.78
N TRP A 143 11.10 20.52 6.81
CA TRP A 143 12.17 21.20 6.08
C TRP A 143 12.99 22.15 6.94
N ARG A 144 12.37 22.90 7.85
CA ARG A 144 13.06 23.80 8.77
C ARG A 144 13.95 23.01 9.74
N GLU A 145 13.46 21.89 10.24
CA GLU A 145 14.12 21.06 11.24
C GLU A 145 15.04 19.98 10.66
N ARG A 146 15.23 19.92 9.32
CA ARG A 146 16.03 18.89 8.64
C ARG A 146 17.48 18.75 9.14
N ALA A 147 18.05 19.79 9.73
CA ALA A 147 19.39 19.80 10.32
C ALA A 147 19.37 19.55 11.83
N SER A 148 18.19 19.32 12.43
CA SER A 148 18.05 19.00 13.84
C SER A 148 18.88 17.78 14.21
N ARG A 149 19.45 17.81 15.40
CA ARG A 149 20.13 16.64 15.97
C ARG A 149 19.15 15.73 16.72
N GLY A 150 17.97 16.25 17.11
CA GLY A 150 16.93 15.51 17.81
C GLY A 150 16.15 14.58 16.88
N ILE A 151 15.79 15.05 15.67
CA ILE A 151 14.99 14.26 14.70
C ILE A 151 15.82 13.94 13.45
N THR A 152 15.79 12.69 13.03
CA THR A 152 16.49 12.21 11.84
C THR A 152 15.51 11.48 10.91
N TYR A 153 15.39 11.91 9.67
CA TYR A 153 14.69 11.17 8.61
C TYR A 153 15.71 10.39 7.78
N ALA A 154 15.60 9.06 7.81
CA ALA A 154 16.34 8.13 6.95
C ALA A 154 15.45 7.75 5.78
N LEU A 155 15.98 7.86 4.57
CA LEU A 155 15.27 7.57 3.32
C LEU A 155 15.94 6.44 2.58
N ALA A 156 15.14 5.55 1.98
CA ALA A 156 15.59 4.59 0.99
C ALA A 156 15.23 5.13 -0.39
N GLU A 157 16.23 5.28 -1.26
CA GLU A 157 16.09 5.79 -2.62
C GLU A 157 16.40 4.67 -3.61
N ASP A 158 15.50 4.42 -4.52
CA ASP A 158 15.70 3.49 -5.63
C ASP A 158 16.84 3.99 -6.53
N ARG A 159 17.76 3.11 -6.92
CA ARG A 159 18.93 3.50 -7.71
C ARG A 159 18.62 3.80 -9.16
N ASP A 160 17.60 3.12 -9.68
CA ASP A 160 17.28 3.21 -11.11
C ASP A 160 16.39 4.43 -11.39
N SER A 161 15.37 4.64 -10.54
CA SER A 161 14.40 5.73 -10.70
C SER A 161 14.77 7.01 -9.93
N GLY A 162 15.59 6.91 -8.88
CA GLY A 162 15.85 8.01 -7.96
C GLY A 162 14.67 8.31 -7.00
N GLU A 163 13.61 7.51 -7.04
CA GLU A 163 12.43 7.69 -6.20
C GLU A 163 12.69 7.29 -4.74
N VAL A 164 12.08 8.00 -3.82
CA VAL A 164 12.08 7.63 -2.40
C VAL A 164 11.05 6.53 -2.17
N ILE A 165 11.53 5.31 -1.89
CA ILE A 165 10.71 4.10 -1.72
C ILE A 165 10.57 3.64 -0.27
N GLY A 166 11.17 4.36 0.68
CA GLY A 166 11.03 4.06 2.10
C GLY A 166 11.52 5.20 2.96
N VAL A 167 10.95 5.31 4.14
CA VAL A 167 11.30 6.32 5.16
C VAL A 167 11.21 5.75 6.56
N ALA A 168 12.09 6.19 7.46
CA ALA A 168 11.98 6.01 8.89
C ALA A 168 12.37 7.31 9.59
N MET A 169 11.61 7.69 10.61
CA MET A 169 11.93 8.81 11.48
C MET A 169 12.57 8.28 12.76
N GLY A 170 13.71 8.83 13.13
CA GLY A 170 14.39 8.57 14.40
C GLY A 170 14.37 9.79 15.31
N LEU A 171 14.18 9.56 16.60
CA LEU A 171 14.25 10.57 17.66
C LEU A 171 15.41 10.27 18.60
N ASP A 172 16.31 11.21 18.77
CA ASP A 172 17.40 11.16 19.73
C ASP A 172 16.93 11.82 21.04
N HIS A 173 16.74 11.03 22.08
CA HIS A 173 16.14 11.49 23.32
C HIS A 173 17.04 12.50 24.07
N VAL A 174 18.35 12.32 23.99
CA VAL A 174 19.29 13.25 24.63
C VAL A 174 19.21 14.62 23.99
N GLU A 175 19.22 14.67 22.66
CA GLU A 175 19.18 15.92 21.91
C GLU A 175 17.77 16.56 21.92
N ALA A 176 16.72 15.74 22.04
CA ALA A 176 15.34 16.24 22.01
C ALA A 176 14.87 16.75 23.40
N PHE A 177 15.25 16.06 24.48
CA PHE A 177 14.76 16.40 25.84
C PHE A 177 15.72 16.07 26.97
N ALA A 178 17.02 16.03 26.70
CA ALA A 178 18.07 15.78 27.70
C ALA A 178 17.87 14.49 28.52
N ASP A 179 17.47 13.38 27.82
CA ASP A 179 17.19 12.10 28.45
C ASP A 179 18.40 11.54 29.18
N VAL A 180 18.28 11.42 30.50
CA VAL A 180 19.34 10.89 31.38
C VAL A 180 19.63 9.40 31.16
N HIS A 181 18.71 8.66 30.53
CA HIS A 181 18.85 7.23 30.19
C HIS A 181 19.55 7.00 28.86
N ASN A 182 19.92 8.07 28.15
CA ASN A 182 20.68 8.03 26.91
C ASN A 182 20.03 7.19 25.80
N GLY A 183 18.73 7.34 25.64
CA GLY A 183 17.93 6.57 24.69
C GLY A 183 17.76 7.21 23.31
N ALA A 184 17.18 6.41 22.40
CA ALA A 184 16.66 6.84 21.13
C ALA A 184 15.38 6.05 20.80
N SER A 185 14.59 6.50 19.81
CA SER A 185 13.42 5.76 19.33
C SER A 185 13.19 5.92 17.84
N LEU A 186 12.56 4.91 17.25
CA LEU A 186 12.14 4.88 15.84
C LEU A 186 10.63 5.07 15.76
N TRP A 187 10.22 5.98 14.87
CA TRP A 187 8.84 6.33 14.61
C TRP A 187 8.56 6.34 13.10
N ALA A 188 7.30 6.15 12.73
CA ALA A 188 6.81 6.37 11.37
C ALA A 188 7.64 5.69 10.27
N LEU A 189 7.94 4.38 10.43
CA LEU A 189 8.54 3.55 9.40
C LEU A 189 7.51 3.25 8.31
N ALA A 190 7.80 3.64 7.08
CA ALA A 190 6.98 3.36 5.91
C ALA A 190 7.83 2.89 4.73
N VAL A 191 7.33 1.91 3.98
CA VAL A 191 7.92 1.43 2.73
C VAL A 191 6.83 1.46 1.67
N ALA A 192 7.15 1.92 0.46
CA ALA A 192 6.20 1.97 -0.64
C ALA A 192 5.54 0.61 -0.89
N PRO A 193 4.20 0.53 -1.02
CA PRO A 193 3.50 -0.73 -1.26
C PRO A 193 3.99 -1.45 -2.52
N GLN A 194 4.36 -0.69 -3.55
CA GLN A 194 4.84 -1.17 -4.84
C GLN A 194 6.35 -1.47 -4.87
N ALA A 195 7.10 -1.22 -3.78
CA ALA A 195 8.55 -1.43 -3.77
C ALA A 195 8.91 -2.89 -4.04
N THR A 196 9.70 -3.12 -5.08
CA THR A 196 10.13 -4.46 -5.52
C THR A 196 11.36 -4.96 -4.77
N HIS A 197 12.16 -4.03 -4.22
CA HIS A 197 13.40 -4.37 -3.52
C HIS A 197 13.15 -4.97 -2.13
N PRO A 198 13.82 -6.08 -1.78
CA PRO A 198 13.68 -6.69 -0.47
C PRO A 198 14.46 -5.96 0.61
N GLY A 199 13.94 -6.00 1.84
CA GLY A 199 14.67 -5.61 3.03
C GLY A 199 14.82 -4.11 3.23
N ILE A 200 14.04 -3.26 2.55
CA ILE A 200 14.07 -1.79 2.72
C ILE A 200 13.79 -1.42 4.19
N GLY A 201 12.73 -1.98 4.79
CA GLY A 201 12.39 -1.71 6.19
C GLY A 201 13.52 -2.14 7.15
N GLU A 202 14.07 -3.35 6.96
CA GLU A 202 15.23 -3.82 7.73
C GLU A 202 16.43 -2.87 7.60
N ALA A 203 16.72 -2.41 6.38
CA ALA A 203 17.84 -1.52 6.12
C ALA A 203 17.67 -0.15 6.78
N LEU A 204 16.45 0.39 6.81
CA LEU A 204 16.13 1.66 7.49
C LEU A 204 16.28 1.53 9.02
N VAL A 205 15.77 0.43 9.61
CA VAL A 205 15.94 0.17 11.05
C VAL A 205 17.42 0.04 11.41
N ARG A 206 18.19 -0.73 10.63
CA ARG A 206 19.64 -0.87 10.83
C ARG A 206 20.38 0.47 10.70
N TYR A 207 20.00 1.27 9.71
CA TYR A 207 20.61 2.60 9.52
C TYR A 207 20.43 3.48 10.75
N LEU A 208 19.23 3.51 11.34
CA LEU A 208 18.98 4.29 12.57
C LEU A 208 19.69 3.68 13.78
N ALA A 209 19.72 2.35 13.91
CA ALA A 209 20.46 1.68 14.99
C ALA A 209 21.97 2.00 14.93
N GLU A 210 22.58 1.92 13.75
CA GLU A 210 23.98 2.27 13.52
C GLU A 210 24.24 3.76 13.76
N HIS A 211 23.31 4.61 13.34
CA HIS A 211 23.38 6.04 13.56
C HIS A 211 23.39 6.39 15.06
N TYR A 212 22.50 5.78 15.85
CA TYR A 212 22.42 6.04 17.29
C TYR A 212 23.53 5.34 18.07
N GLN A 213 23.98 4.16 17.65
CA GLN A 213 25.16 3.51 18.20
C GLN A 213 26.41 4.39 18.02
N ALA A 214 26.62 4.97 16.84
CA ALA A 214 27.74 5.88 16.56
C ALA A 214 27.67 7.19 17.38
N ARG A 215 26.46 7.58 17.80
CA ARG A 215 26.25 8.73 18.71
C ARG A 215 26.37 8.35 20.19
N GLY A 216 26.67 7.11 20.50
CA GLY A 216 26.84 6.63 21.88
C GLY A 216 25.52 6.48 22.64
N ARG A 217 24.37 6.28 21.93
CA ARG A 217 23.10 6.00 22.60
C ARG A 217 23.10 4.59 23.16
N ALA A 218 22.47 4.40 24.32
CA ALA A 218 22.44 3.10 24.99
C ALA A 218 21.48 2.12 24.32
N TRP A 219 20.35 2.59 23.86
CA TRP A 219 19.30 1.76 23.29
C TRP A 219 18.46 2.52 22.25
N MET A 220 17.73 1.75 21.42
CA MET A 220 16.73 2.27 20.50
C MET A 220 15.43 1.50 20.68
N ASP A 221 14.32 2.23 20.88
CA ASP A 221 12.99 1.66 21.03
C ASP A 221 12.14 1.84 19.79
N VAL A 222 11.13 0.98 19.65
CA VAL A 222 10.09 1.06 18.64
C VAL A 222 8.76 0.64 19.25
N SER A 223 7.68 1.29 18.82
CA SER A 223 6.31 0.89 19.13
C SER A 223 5.66 0.31 17.88
N VAL A 224 4.98 -0.82 18.03
CA VAL A 224 4.33 -1.54 16.92
C VAL A 224 3.00 -2.10 17.38
N MET A 225 1.99 -2.06 16.51
CA MET A 225 0.69 -2.69 16.76
C MET A 225 0.86 -4.16 17.14
N HIS A 226 0.14 -4.61 18.17
CA HIS A 226 0.26 -5.97 18.72
C HIS A 226 -0.04 -7.08 17.72
N ASP A 227 -0.81 -6.79 16.67
CA ASP A 227 -1.21 -7.67 15.58
C ASP A 227 -0.35 -7.56 14.31
N ASN A 228 0.64 -6.66 14.28
CA ASN A 228 1.56 -6.51 13.15
C ASN A 228 2.70 -7.53 13.20
N GLU A 229 2.35 -8.81 12.97
CA GLU A 229 3.29 -9.95 13.05
C GLU A 229 4.54 -9.76 12.19
N GLN A 230 4.43 -9.12 11.02
CA GLN A 230 5.56 -8.90 10.11
C GLN A 230 6.59 -7.92 10.69
N ALA A 231 6.12 -6.83 11.28
CA ALA A 231 7.01 -5.86 11.91
C ALA A 231 7.59 -6.44 13.21
N ILE A 232 6.80 -7.16 14.00
CA ILE A 232 7.26 -7.85 15.21
C ILE A 232 8.37 -8.83 14.87
N ALA A 233 8.16 -9.71 13.89
CA ALA A 233 9.17 -10.68 13.44
C ALA A 233 10.45 -9.98 12.93
N LEU A 234 10.32 -8.83 12.26
CA LEU A 234 11.49 -8.04 11.84
C LEU A 234 12.28 -7.53 13.06
N TYR A 235 11.60 -6.95 14.05
CA TYR A 235 12.27 -6.40 15.24
C TYR A 235 12.93 -7.51 16.07
N GLU A 236 12.25 -8.62 16.30
CA GLU A 236 12.81 -9.79 17.00
C GLU A 236 14.05 -10.36 16.27
N LYS A 237 13.99 -10.50 14.95
CA LYS A 237 15.13 -10.88 14.11
C LYS A 237 16.32 -9.95 14.25
N LEU A 238 16.09 -8.66 14.49
CA LEU A 238 17.13 -7.65 14.68
C LEU A 238 17.67 -7.61 16.10
N GLY A 239 17.10 -8.39 17.02
CA GLY A 239 17.51 -8.48 18.42
C GLY A 239 16.79 -7.51 19.36
N PHE A 240 15.70 -6.90 18.91
CA PHE A 240 14.82 -6.16 19.80
C PHE A 240 14.11 -7.11 20.77
N GLN A 241 13.93 -6.69 21.98
CA GLN A 241 13.20 -7.40 23.03
C GLN A 241 12.00 -6.58 23.49
N ARG A 242 10.87 -7.24 23.74
CA ARG A 242 9.66 -6.58 24.27
C ARG A 242 9.93 -5.98 25.63
N ILE A 243 9.48 -4.75 25.84
CA ILE A 243 9.58 -4.03 27.10
C ILE A 243 8.19 -3.61 27.60
N PRO A 244 7.97 -3.49 28.93
CA PRO A 244 6.72 -3.05 29.51
C PRO A 244 6.59 -1.51 29.47
N ALA A 245 6.51 -0.95 28.29
CA ALA A 245 6.29 0.48 28.09
C ALA A 245 4.94 0.67 27.37
N PHE A 246 4.18 1.66 27.82
CA PHE A 246 2.84 1.91 27.33
C PHE A 246 2.74 3.29 26.68
N ALA A 247 1.80 3.42 25.76
CA ALA A 247 1.43 4.68 25.15
C ALA A 247 -0.06 4.98 25.37
N VAL A 248 -0.37 6.28 25.50
CA VAL A 248 -1.76 6.77 25.60
C VAL A 248 -1.98 7.76 24.47
N LYS A 249 -3.13 7.65 23.81
CA LYS A 249 -3.55 8.48 22.69
C LYS A 249 -4.95 9.04 22.93
N ARG A 250 -5.30 10.09 22.17
CA ARG A 250 -6.63 10.65 22.16
C ARG A 250 -7.55 9.86 21.23
N CYS A 251 -8.82 9.67 21.65
CA CYS A 251 -9.89 9.21 20.77
C CYS A 251 -10.20 10.29 19.73
N ASN A 252 -9.92 9.99 18.47
CA ASN A 252 -10.19 10.85 17.32
C ASN A 252 -10.44 9.98 16.07
N ALA A 253 -10.87 10.57 14.97
CA ALA A 253 -11.16 9.83 13.74
C ALA A 253 -9.95 9.06 13.16
N ILE A 254 -8.71 9.53 13.39
CA ILE A 254 -7.48 8.86 12.93
C ILE A 254 -7.22 7.58 13.75
N ASN A 255 -7.50 7.65 15.06
CA ASN A 255 -7.24 6.57 16.00
C ASN A 255 -8.45 5.63 16.17
N GLU A 256 -9.60 5.97 15.60
CA GLU A 256 -10.84 5.23 15.78
C GLU A 256 -10.71 3.71 15.60
N PRO A 257 -10.01 3.18 14.57
CA PRO A 257 -9.80 1.74 14.42
C PRO A 257 -9.05 1.08 15.60
N LEU A 258 -8.32 1.87 16.40
CA LEU A 258 -7.52 1.36 17.52
C LEU A 258 -8.31 1.18 18.81
N PHE A 259 -9.42 1.89 19.00
CA PHE A 259 -10.20 1.88 20.23
C PHE A 259 -11.66 1.47 20.05
N THR A 260 -12.20 1.47 18.85
CA THR A 260 -13.58 1.01 18.58
C THR A 260 -13.64 -0.49 18.39
N GLY A 261 -12.74 -1.27 18.81
CA GLY A 261 -12.70 -2.73 18.65
C GLY A 261 -13.25 -3.13 17.27
N GLY A 262 -12.46 -3.68 16.37
CA GLY A 262 -12.96 -4.07 15.05
C GLY A 262 -14.30 -4.80 15.22
N HIS A 263 -15.32 -4.40 14.50
CA HIS A 263 -16.58 -5.14 14.51
C HIS A 263 -16.23 -6.57 14.09
N ALA A 264 -16.29 -7.53 15.00
CA ALA A 264 -15.99 -8.94 14.71
C ALA A 264 -16.81 -9.45 13.52
N ALA A 265 -17.96 -8.83 13.26
CA ALA A 265 -18.78 -9.07 12.08
C ALA A 265 -18.15 -8.62 10.76
N LEU A 266 -17.15 -7.72 10.79
CA LEU A 266 -16.43 -7.23 9.59
C LEU A 266 -15.13 -8.00 9.34
N GLU A 267 -14.73 -8.86 10.29
CA GLU A 267 -13.61 -9.78 10.11
C GLU A 267 -13.95 -10.79 9.01
N GLY A 268 -13.00 -11.03 8.11
CA GLY A 268 -13.18 -11.93 6.98
C GLY A 268 -13.53 -11.26 5.66
N LEU A 269 -13.88 -9.98 5.63
CA LEU A 269 -14.01 -9.25 4.37
C LEU A 269 -12.64 -9.10 3.68
N ASN A 270 -12.62 -9.32 2.37
CA ASN A 270 -11.44 -9.05 1.57
C ASN A 270 -11.08 -7.55 1.56
N PRO A 271 -9.84 -7.16 1.22
CA PRO A 271 -9.39 -5.77 1.26
C PRO A 271 -10.26 -4.80 0.45
N TYR A 272 -10.86 -5.24 -0.66
CA TYR A 272 -11.68 -4.41 -1.55
C TYR A 272 -13.02 -4.03 -0.91
N ALA A 273 -13.69 -4.99 -0.30
CA ALA A 273 -14.92 -4.75 0.46
C ALA A 273 -14.64 -3.97 1.75
N ARG A 274 -13.55 -4.32 2.45
CA ARG A 274 -13.17 -3.72 3.72
C ARG A 274 -12.93 -2.22 3.63
N LEU A 275 -12.20 -1.77 2.58
CA LEU A 275 -11.93 -0.35 2.34
C LEU A 275 -13.22 0.48 2.26
N ILE A 276 -14.23 -0.04 1.56
CA ILE A 276 -15.53 0.64 1.37
C ILE A 276 -16.31 0.65 2.69
N VAL A 277 -16.35 -0.48 3.38
CA VAL A 277 -17.08 -0.63 4.65
C VAL A 277 -16.48 0.26 5.73
N ASP A 278 -15.16 0.30 5.86
CA ASP A 278 -14.48 1.16 6.84
C ASP A 278 -14.79 2.64 6.60
N GLU A 279 -14.81 3.09 5.34
CA GLU A 279 -15.18 4.47 5.00
C GLU A 279 -16.67 4.75 5.28
N ALA A 280 -17.56 3.80 4.98
CA ALA A 280 -18.99 3.93 5.26
C ALA A 280 -19.27 4.03 6.77
N VAL A 281 -18.65 3.15 7.58
CA VAL A 281 -18.77 3.16 9.05
C VAL A 281 -18.20 4.46 9.62
N ARG A 282 -17.06 4.95 9.12
CA ARG A 282 -16.47 6.23 9.51
C ARG A 282 -17.45 7.40 9.33
N ARG A 283 -18.35 7.32 8.33
CA ARG A 283 -19.41 8.32 8.09
C ARG A 283 -20.71 8.07 8.85
N GLY A 284 -20.73 7.07 9.74
CA GLY A 284 -21.94 6.71 10.50
C GLY A 284 -22.96 5.90 9.70
N VAL A 285 -22.58 5.33 8.56
CA VAL A 285 -23.39 4.40 7.80
C VAL A 285 -23.31 3.01 8.47
N HIS A 286 -24.44 2.40 8.76
CA HIS A 286 -24.46 1.05 9.30
C HIS A 286 -24.06 0.05 8.23
N ALA A 287 -23.16 -0.87 8.57
CA ALA A 287 -22.67 -1.93 7.69
C ALA A 287 -23.00 -3.32 8.26
N GLU A 288 -23.56 -4.18 7.43
CA GLU A 288 -23.84 -5.58 7.70
C GLU A 288 -23.11 -6.44 6.67
N VAL A 289 -22.34 -7.43 7.11
CA VAL A 289 -21.70 -8.41 6.22
C VAL A 289 -22.75 -9.45 5.85
N VAL A 290 -23.00 -9.59 4.54
CA VAL A 290 -23.97 -10.56 3.99
C VAL A 290 -23.25 -11.89 3.67
N ASP A 291 -22.07 -11.80 3.03
CA ASP A 291 -21.21 -12.94 2.70
C ASP A 291 -19.77 -12.44 2.60
N ALA A 292 -18.99 -12.75 3.64
CA ALA A 292 -17.60 -12.30 3.74
C ALA A 292 -16.71 -12.90 2.65
N GLU A 293 -16.87 -14.19 2.35
CA GLU A 293 -16.05 -14.94 1.40
C GLU A 293 -16.15 -14.36 -0.02
N ASN A 294 -17.37 -13.96 -0.43
CA ASN A 294 -17.64 -13.40 -1.74
C ASN A 294 -17.68 -11.87 -1.78
N GLY A 295 -17.37 -11.20 -0.66
CA GLY A 295 -17.27 -9.75 -0.55
C GLY A 295 -18.60 -9.01 -0.58
N TYR A 296 -19.72 -9.65 -0.15
CA TYR A 296 -21.03 -9.02 -0.09
C TYR A 296 -21.28 -8.35 1.26
N PHE A 297 -21.75 -7.13 1.22
CA PHE A 297 -22.15 -6.36 2.39
C PHE A 297 -23.34 -5.44 2.09
N ARG A 298 -24.06 -5.06 3.12
CA ARG A 298 -25.16 -4.10 3.06
C ARG A 298 -24.81 -2.83 3.81
N LEU A 299 -25.04 -1.68 3.22
CA LEU A 299 -24.90 -0.38 3.84
C LEU A 299 -26.25 0.28 4.02
N THR A 300 -26.52 0.83 5.21
CA THR A 300 -27.81 1.42 5.56
C THR A 300 -27.65 2.76 6.27
N LEU A 301 -28.34 3.79 5.81
CA LEU A 301 -28.41 5.10 6.46
C LEU A 301 -29.71 5.82 6.10
N GLY A 302 -30.44 6.33 7.11
CA GLY A 302 -31.60 7.20 6.92
C GLY A 302 -32.70 6.57 6.05
N GLY A 303 -32.96 5.26 6.20
CA GLY A 303 -33.96 4.53 5.44
C GLY A 303 -33.51 4.08 4.04
N ARG A 304 -32.31 4.45 3.59
CA ARG A 304 -31.70 3.93 2.36
C ARG A 304 -30.83 2.75 2.70
N SER A 305 -31.03 1.64 2.01
CA SER A 305 -30.24 0.42 2.13
C SER A 305 -29.74 0.00 0.74
N ILE A 306 -28.46 -0.34 0.62
CA ILE A 306 -27.82 -0.75 -0.64
C ILE A 306 -26.95 -1.95 -0.36
N VAL A 307 -27.12 -3.01 -1.17
CA VAL A 307 -26.23 -4.16 -1.15
C VAL A 307 -25.11 -3.94 -2.18
N CYS A 308 -23.91 -4.29 -1.78
CA CYS A 308 -22.73 -4.24 -2.63
C CYS A 308 -22.01 -5.58 -2.64
N ARG A 309 -21.36 -5.89 -3.73
CA ARG A 309 -20.30 -6.88 -3.85
C ARG A 309 -19.01 -6.14 -4.19
N GLU A 310 -18.19 -5.86 -3.19
CA GLU A 310 -17.03 -4.97 -3.35
C GLU A 310 -17.49 -3.61 -3.96
N SER A 311 -16.93 -3.18 -5.11
CA SER A 311 -17.31 -1.94 -5.79
C SER A 311 -18.53 -2.07 -6.73
N LEU A 312 -19.08 -3.26 -6.90
CA LEU A 312 -20.34 -3.46 -7.62
C LEU A 312 -21.52 -3.25 -6.65
N SER A 313 -22.42 -2.34 -6.96
CA SER A 313 -23.59 -2.03 -6.13
C SER A 313 -24.90 -2.20 -6.89
N GLU A 314 -26.02 -2.19 -6.17
CA GLU A 314 -27.37 -2.18 -6.74
C GLU A 314 -27.66 -0.99 -7.66
N LEU A 315 -26.79 0.05 -7.68
CA LEU A 315 -26.88 1.17 -8.62
C LEU A 315 -26.39 0.79 -10.04
N THR A 316 -25.68 -0.31 -10.19
CA THR A 316 -25.29 -0.86 -11.48
C THR A 316 -26.41 -1.77 -11.99
N SER A 317 -27.03 -1.41 -13.11
CA SER A 317 -28.08 -2.25 -13.70
C SER A 317 -27.51 -3.57 -14.25
N ALA A 318 -28.33 -4.62 -14.27
CA ALA A 318 -27.96 -5.88 -14.91
C ALA A 318 -27.58 -5.71 -16.39
N VAL A 319 -28.19 -4.73 -17.07
CA VAL A 319 -27.86 -4.38 -18.45
C VAL A 319 -26.47 -3.76 -18.55
N ALA A 320 -26.13 -2.83 -17.69
CA ALA A 320 -24.79 -2.22 -17.67
C ALA A 320 -23.71 -3.27 -17.35
N MET A 321 -23.96 -4.15 -16.39
CA MET A 321 -23.07 -5.28 -16.07
C MET A 321 -22.86 -6.19 -17.28
N SER A 322 -23.95 -6.59 -17.95
CA SER A 322 -23.91 -7.44 -19.16
C SER A 322 -23.11 -6.80 -20.31
N ARG A 323 -23.19 -5.45 -20.48
CA ARG A 323 -22.40 -4.72 -21.47
C ARG A 323 -20.89 -4.81 -21.19
N CYS A 324 -20.48 -4.80 -19.93
CA CYS A 324 -19.06 -4.93 -19.56
C CYS A 324 -18.55 -6.37 -19.68
N GLN A 325 -19.39 -7.38 -19.41
CA GLN A 325 -19.01 -8.79 -19.48
C GLN A 325 -18.72 -9.28 -20.90
N ASP A 326 -19.49 -8.84 -21.90
CA ASP A 326 -19.26 -9.18 -23.30
C ASP A 326 -18.33 -8.15 -23.97
N LYS A 327 -17.06 -8.52 -24.16
CA LYS A 327 -16.02 -7.64 -24.74
C LYS A 327 -16.36 -7.10 -26.14
N ARG A 328 -17.15 -7.83 -26.93
CA ARG A 328 -17.59 -7.36 -28.25
C ARG A 328 -18.65 -6.27 -28.13
N VAL A 329 -19.60 -6.45 -27.22
CA VAL A 329 -20.63 -5.45 -26.94
C VAL A 329 -20.01 -4.20 -26.36
N THR A 330 -19.09 -4.34 -25.39
CA THR A 330 -18.36 -3.21 -24.82
C THR A 330 -17.72 -2.35 -25.91
N LEU A 331 -16.84 -2.93 -26.73
CA LEU A 331 -16.10 -2.16 -27.73
C LEU A 331 -17.01 -1.62 -28.84
N LYS A 332 -18.07 -2.34 -29.22
CA LYS A 332 -19.07 -1.85 -30.18
C LYS A 332 -19.78 -0.58 -29.67
N LEU A 333 -20.17 -0.55 -28.39
CA LEU A 333 -20.83 0.62 -27.79
C LEU A 333 -19.86 1.81 -27.66
N LEU A 334 -18.61 1.53 -27.28
CA LEU A 334 -17.58 2.56 -27.19
C LEU A 334 -17.25 3.16 -28.57
N ALA A 335 -17.12 2.32 -29.60
CA ALA A 335 -16.91 2.76 -30.99
C ALA A 335 -18.10 3.62 -31.49
N ALA A 336 -19.34 3.22 -31.20
CA ALA A 336 -20.54 3.99 -31.55
C ALA A 336 -20.60 5.35 -30.84
N ALA A 337 -19.95 5.46 -29.67
CA ALA A 337 -19.79 6.73 -28.95
C ALA A 337 -18.59 7.57 -29.46
N GLY A 338 -17.88 7.14 -30.52
CA GLY A 338 -16.76 7.86 -31.10
C GLY A 338 -15.42 7.67 -30.36
N LEU A 339 -15.32 6.69 -29.46
CA LEU A 339 -14.11 6.40 -28.71
C LEU A 339 -13.20 5.46 -29.49
N ALA A 340 -11.89 5.61 -29.32
CA ALA A 340 -10.89 4.77 -29.96
C ALA A 340 -10.86 3.37 -29.30
N VAL A 341 -11.10 2.34 -30.11
CA VAL A 341 -11.10 0.93 -29.71
C VAL A 341 -10.38 0.08 -30.76
N PRO A 342 -9.85 -1.10 -30.43
CA PRO A 342 -9.24 -1.98 -31.43
C PRO A 342 -10.29 -2.52 -32.40
N GLN A 343 -9.90 -2.77 -33.65
CA GLN A 343 -10.72 -3.48 -34.61
C GLN A 343 -10.90 -4.92 -34.16
N GLN A 344 -12.08 -5.50 -34.40
CA GLN A 344 -12.44 -6.86 -34.01
C GLN A 344 -12.92 -7.69 -35.19
N ALA A 345 -12.62 -8.98 -35.16
CA ALA A 345 -13.21 -10.00 -36.05
C ALA A 345 -13.67 -11.20 -35.20
N ASP A 346 -14.73 -11.86 -35.62
CA ASP A 346 -15.17 -13.11 -34.99
C ASP A 346 -14.18 -14.24 -35.32
N ALA A 347 -13.78 -15.03 -34.35
CA ALA A 347 -12.88 -16.16 -34.57
C ALA A 347 -13.51 -17.27 -35.44
N ALA A 348 -14.84 -17.27 -35.64
CA ALA A 348 -15.52 -18.16 -36.57
C ALA A 348 -15.43 -17.69 -38.04
N ASP A 349 -15.14 -16.39 -38.26
CA ASP A 349 -14.93 -15.81 -39.59
C ASP A 349 -13.42 -15.78 -39.93
N GLU A 350 -12.93 -16.88 -40.50
CA GLU A 350 -11.50 -17.00 -40.84
C GLU A 350 -11.06 -15.94 -41.85
N GLY A 351 -11.87 -15.59 -42.83
CA GLY A 351 -11.57 -14.55 -43.80
C GLY A 351 -11.42 -13.17 -43.13
N GLY A 352 -12.33 -12.86 -42.21
CA GLY A 352 -12.33 -11.59 -41.48
C GLY A 352 -11.09 -11.42 -40.58
N TRP A 353 -10.72 -12.43 -39.80
CA TRP A 353 -9.54 -12.28 -38.94
C TRP A 353 -8.20 -12.39 -39.71
N LEU A 354 -8.16 -13.12 -40.86
CA LEU A 354 -6.98 -13.07 -41.75
C LEU A 354 -6.78 -11.68 -42.35
N ALA A 355 -7.86 -11.03 -42.79
CA ALA A 355 -7.80 -9.65 -43.26
C ALA A 355 -7.35 -8.69 -42.18
N LEU A 356 -7.83 -8.86 -40.95
CA LEU A 356 -7.41 -8.08 -39.78
C LEU A 356 -5.91 -8.29 -39.47
N LEU A 357 -5.43 -9.52 -39.49
CA LEU A 357 -4.01 -9.85 -39.28
C LEU A 357 -3.15 -9.19 -40.37
N ALA A 358 -3.58 -9.29 -41.63
CA ALA A 358 -2.84 -8.68 -42.74
C ALA A 358 -2.77 -7.15 -42.66
N SER A 359 -3.84 -6.48 -42.24
CA SER A 359 -3.91 -5.04 -42.13
C SER A 359 -3.18 -4.48 -40.90
N SER A 360 -3.24 -5.17 -39.76
CA SER A 360 -2.66 -4.71 -38.49
C SER A 360 -1.28 -5.29 -38.17
N GLY A 361 -0.83 -6.33 -38.91
CA GLY A 361 0.48 -6.97 -38.75
C GLY A 361 0.61 -7.85 -37.50
N ALA A 362 -0.25 -7.67 -36.49
CA ALA A 362 -0.34 -8.51 -35.30
C ALA A 362 -1.74 -8.42 -34.69
N VAL A 363 -2.16 -9.50 -34.02
CA VAL A 363 -3.48 -9.59 -33.39
C VAL A 363 -3.41 -10.18 -31.98
N VAL A 364 -4.51 -10.01 -31.26
CA VAL A 364 -4.79 -10.61 -29.94
C VAL A 364 -5.97 -11.55 -30.09
N VAL A 365 -5.88 -12.74 -29.51
CA VAL A 365 -7.01 -13.68 -29.41
C VAL A 365 -7.44 -13.76 -27.96
N LYS A 366 -8.75 -13.59 -27.70
CA LYS A 366 -9.30 -13.66 -26.36
C LYS A 366 -10.71 -14.25 -26.32
N PRO A 367 -11.08 -14.97 -25.25
CA PRO A 367 -12.48 -15.32 -25.00
C PRO A 367 -13.34 -14.07 -24.90
N VAL A 368 -14.57 -14.11 -25.41
CA VAL A 368 -15.52 -12.97 -25.29
C VAL A 368 -15.89 -12.72 -23.84
N GLU A 369 -16.05 -13.78 -23.06
CA GLU A 369 -16.30 -13.75 -21.62
C GLU A 369 -15.11 -14.37 -20.89
N GLY A 370 -14.79 -13.88 -19.71
CA GLY A 370 -13.71 -14.38 -18.86
C GLY A 370 -12.92 -13.29 -18.18
N GLU A 371 -12.30 -13.65 -17.07
CA GLU A 371 -11.57 -12.76 -16.18
C GLU A 371 -10.09 -13.16 -16.06
N GLN A 372 -9.28 -12.27 -15.51
CA GLN A 372 -7.88 -12.51 -15.13
C GLN A 372 -6.93 -12.90 -16.28
N GLY A 373 -7.29 -12.61 -17.53
CA GLY A 373 -6.44 -12.90 -18.69
C GLY A 373 -6.36 -14.38 -19.10
N LYS A 374 -7.28 -15.23 -18.61
CA LYS A 374 -7.33 -16.65 -18.98
C LYS A 374 -7.69 -16.80 -20.46
N GLY A 375 -6.93 -17.64 -21.18
CA GLY A 375 -7.16 -17.90 -22.60
C GLY A 375 -6.74 -16.77 -23.55
N ILE A 376 -6.14 -15.67 -23.06
CA ILE A 376 -5.66 -14.57 -23.89
C ILE A 376 -4.28 -14.91 -24.48
N SER A 377 -4.13 -14.65 -25.79
CA SER A 377 -2.84 -14.74 -26.50
C SER A 377 -2.58 -13.43 -27.23
N VAL A 378 -1.43 -12.82 -27.00
CA VAL A 378 -1.11 -11.45 -27.44
C VAL A 378 0.03 -11.45 -28.46
N ASN A 379 0.01 -10.48 -29.39
CA ASN A 379 1.05 -10.25 -30.39
C ASN A 379 1.29 -11.46 -31.32
N LEU A 380 0.21 -12.01 -31.82
CA LEU A 380 0.24 -13.13 -32.80
C LEU A 380 0.44 -12.56 -34.19
N ARG A 381 1.40 -13.10 -34.94
CA ARG A 381 1.83 -12.55 -36.24
C ARG A 381 1.65 -13.50 -37.41
N SER A 382 1.26 -14.76 -37.15
CA SER A 382 1.02 -15.75 -38.19
C SER A 382 -0.36 -16.39 -38.04
N ALA A 383 -0.94 -16.85 -39.13
CA ALA A 383 -2.23 -17.52 -39.15
C ALA A 383 -2.25 -18.79 -38.27
N ASP A 384 -1.14 -19.53 -38.22
CA ASP A 384 -1.04 -20.75 -37.44
C ASP A 384 -1.01 -20.44 -35.91
N GLU A 385 -0.32 -19.36 -35.50
CA GLU A 385 -0.37 -18.90 -34.12
C GLU A 385 -1.79 -18.49 -33.71
N VAL A 386 -2.52 -17.79 -34.61
CA VAL A 386 -3.90 -17.37 -34.37
C VAL A 386 -4.84 -18.58 -34.24
N ARG A 387 -4.74 -19.57 -35.14
CA ARG A 387 -5.55 -20.83 -35.05
C ARG A 387 -5.29 -21.57 -33.74
N ALA A 388 -4.01 -21.72 -33.37
CA ALA A 388 -3.64 -22.35 -32.09
C ALA A 388 -4.17 -21.57 -30.88
N ALA A 389 -4.13 -20.22 -30.93
CA ALA A 389 -4.65 -19.37 -29.88
C ALA A 389 -6.20 -19.46 -29.78
N ILE A 390 -6.92 -19.50 -30.90
CA ILE A 390 -8.38 -19.70 -30.93
C ILE A 390 -8.75 -21.05 -30.28
N ALA A 391 -8.00 -22.12 -30.60
CA ALA A 391 -8.25 -23.44 -30.02
C ALA A 391 -8.02 -23.42 -28.47
N ARG A 392 -7.02 -22.72 -27.99
CA ARG A 392 -6.80 -22.53 -26.55
C ARG A 392 -7.89 -21.70 -25.90
N ALA A 393 -8.28 -20.56 -26.50
CA ALA A 393 -9.31 -19.67 -25.98
C ALA A 393 -10.67 -20.36 -25.85
N ARG A 394 -11.01 -21.26 -26.79
CA ARG A 394 -12.23 -22.06 -26.77
C ARG A 394 -12.34 -23.06 -25.61
N GLN A 395 -11.23 -23.34 -24.92
CA GLN A 395 -11.28 -24.15 -23.68
C GLN A 395 -11.91 -23.38 -22.52
N PHE A 396 -12.01 -22.06 -22.63
CA PHE A 396 -12.55 -21.18 -21.59
C PHE A 396 -13.92 -20.58 -21.97
N CYS A 397 -14.16 -20.33 -23.27
CA CYS A 397 -15.41 -19.81 -23.77
C CYS A 397 -15.57 -20.21 -25.26
N ASP A 398 -16.74 -20.69 -25.63
CA ASP A 398 -17.02 -21.07 -27.04
C ASP A 398 -16.93 -19.88 -28.00
N ARG A 399 -17.29 -18.69 -27.52
CA ARG A 399 -17.20 -17.43 -28.25
C ARG A 399 -15.81 -16.81 -28.07
N VAL A 400 -15.09 -16.67 -29.18
CA VAL A 400 -13.73 -16.12 -29.20
C VAL A 400 -13.67 -14.94 -30.17
N VAL A 401 -12.95 -13.91 -29.84
CA VAL A 401 -12.73 -12.73 -30.66
C VAL A 401 -11.24 -12.58 -30.98
N VAL A 402 -10.96 -12.13 -32.22
CA VAL A 402 -9.64 -11.72 -32.69
C VAL A 402 -9.64 -10.20 -32.78
N GLU A 403 -8.69 -9.54 -32.14
CA GLU A 403 -8.60 -8.09 -32.08
C GLU A 403 -7.27 -7.60 -32.65
N GLN A 404 -7.26 -6.41 -33.17
CA GLN A 404 -6.03 -5.69 -33.52
C GLN A 404 -5.11 -5.59 -32.29
N PHE A 405 -3.85 -5.95 -32.47
CA PHE A 405 -2.84 -5.69 -31.45
C PHE A 405 -2.49 -4.20 -31.43
N CYS A 406 -2.66 -3.57 -30.28
CA CYS A 406 -2.25 -2.20 -30.04
C CYS A 406 -1.06 -2.20 -29.07
N ALA A 407 0.04 -1.54 -29.46
CA ALA A 407 1.19 -1.35 -28.58
C ALA A 407 0.93 -0.16 -27.65
N GLY A 408 1.40 -0.23 -26.42
CA GLY A 408 1.28 0.86 -25.46
C GLY A 408 1.48 0.42 -24.02
N HIS A 409 1.46 1.41 -23.14
CA HIS A 409 1.46 1.19 -21.70
C HIS A 409 0.04 0.87 -21.22
N ASP A 410 -0.07 -0.12 -20.37
CA ASP A 410 -1.34 -0.52 -19.77
C ASP A 410 -1.73 0.48 -18.68
N LEU A 411 -2.80 1.24 -18.91
CA LEU A 411 -3.33 2.27 -18.02
C LEU A 411 -4.74 1.89 -17.55
N ARG A 412 -4.90 1.69 -16.24
CA ARG A 412 -6.21 1.54 -15.59
C ARG A 412 -6.73 2.88 -15.16
N ILE A 413 -7.96 3.26 -15.59
CA ILE A 413 -8.68 4.44 -15.13
C ILE A 413 -9.93 4.00 -14.39
N VAL A 414 -10.10 4.47 -13.16
CA VAL A 414 -11.30 4.24 -12.33
C VAL A 414 -12.22 5.43 -12.43
N VAL A 415 -13.45 5.15 -12.83
CA VAL A 415 -14.55 6.12 -12.91
C VAL A 415 -15.57 5.79 -11.83
N ILE A 416 -15.99 6.80 -11.05
CA ILE A 416 -17.06 6.70 -10.04
C ILE A 416 -17.96 7.91 -10.24
N ASP A 417 -19.27 7.68 -10.26
CA ASP A 417 -20.27 8.73 -10.52
C ASP A 417 -19.99 9.48 -11.84
N PHE A 418 -19.58 8.71 -12.87
CA PHE A 418 -19.22 9.23 -14.19
C PHE A 418 -18.07 10.26 -14.19
N ARG A 419 -17.21 10.23 -13.16
CA ARG A 419 -16.02 11.07 -13.01
C ARG A 419 -14.78 10.23 -12.76
N VAL A 420 -13.69 10.61 -13.39
CA VAL A 420 -12.39 9.96 -13.13
C VAL A 420 -11.93 10.28 -11.71
N VAL A 421 -11.68 9.24 -10.93
CA VAL A 421 -11.20 9.33 -9.55
C VAL A 421 -9.74 8.92 -9.43
N ALA A 422 -9.33 7.90 -10.18
CA ALA A 422 -7.96 7.39 -10.12
C ALA A 422 -7.49 6.93 -11.50
N ALA A 423 -6.19 7.07 -11.77
CA ALA A 423 -5.53 6.50 -12.92
C ALA A 423 -4.19 5.90 -12.51
N ALA A 424 -3.90 4.70 -13.01
CA ALA A 424 -2.67 4.01 -12.64
C ALA A 424 -2.09 3.20 -13.81
N VAL A 425 -0.79 3.32 -14.03
CA VAL A 425 -0.05 2.48 -14.98
C VAL A 425 0.21 1.12 -14.33
N ARG A 426 -0.17 0.07 -15.03
CA ARG A 426 0.15 -1.31 -14.65
C ARG A 426 1.39 -1.78 -15.39
N ARG A 427 2.31 -2.42 -14.67
CA ARG A 427 3.55 -2.97 -15.24
C ARG A 427 3.60 -4.48 -15.03
N PRO A 428 4.03 -5.25 -16.04
CA PRO A 428 4.24 -6.68 -15.90
C PRO A 428 5.24 -7.03 -14.79
N PRO A 429 5.15 -8.23 -14.20
CA PRO A 429 6.11 -8.65 -13.20
C PRO A 429 7.50 -8.88 -13.79
N VAL A 430 8.50 -8.32 -13.12
CA VAL A 430 9.92 -8.44 -13.46
C VAL A 430 10.66 -9.01 -12.26
N VAL A 431 11.54 -9.98 -12.49
CA VAL A 431 12.51 -10.42 -11.47
C VAL A 431 13.88 -9.82 -11.75
N VAL A 432 14.64 -9.60 -10.69
CA VAL A 432 16.00 -9.04 -10.78
C VAL A 432 16.99 -10.11 -10.31
N GLY A 433 17.94 -10.44 -11.16
CA GLY A 433 19.01 -11.38 -10.88
C GLY A 433 19.84 -10.98 -9.66
N ASP A 434 20.29 -11.97 -8.93
CA ASP A 434 21.17 -11.78 -7.78
C ASP A 434 22.54 -12.45 -7.94
N GLY A 435 22.78 -13.03 -9.11
CA GLY A 435 24.03 -13.70 -9.47
C GLY A 435 24.15 -15.12 -8.92
N HIS A 436 23.15 -15.64 -8.16
CA HIS A 436 23.23 -16.99 -7.57
C HIS A 436 21.88 -17.70 -7.43
N SER A 437 20.76 -17.01 -7.45
CA SER A 437 19.43 -17.64 -7.40
C SER A 437 18.92 -17.94 -8.80
N SER A 438 18.25 -19.08 -8.98
CA SER A 438 17.53 -19.36 -10.23
C SER A 438 16.32 -18.46 -10.40
N VAL A 439 15.85 -18.28 -11.63
CA VAL A 439 14.63 -17.53 -11.94
C VAL A 439 13.44 -18.04 -11.12
N ARG A 440 13.28 -19.35 -10.97
CA ARG A 440 12.26 -19.97 -10.11
C ARG A 440 12.35 -19.46 -8.67
N ALA A 441 13.54 -19.49 -8.09
CA ALA A 441 13.76 -19.04 -6.71
C ALA A 441 13.48 -17.53 -6.54
N LEU A 442 13.81 -16.72 -7.55
CA LEU A 442 13.50 -15.29 -7.57
C LEU A 442 11.99 -15.02 -7.65
N ILE A 443 11.26 -15.76 -8.51
CA ILE A 443 9.79 -15.70 -8.61
C ILE A 443 9.15 -16.09 -7.29
N ASP A 444 9.55 -17.19 -6.67
CA ASP A 444 9.02 -17.65 -5.39
C ASP A 444 9.26 -16.64 -4.27
N LYS A 445 10.45 -16.04 -4.23
CA LYS A 445 10.81 -15.00 -3.26
C LYS A 445 9.95 -13.74 -3.44
N GLN A 446 9.74 -13.32 -4.69
CA GLN A 446 8.88 -12.17 -4.99
C GLN A 446 7.41 -12.46 -4.69
N SER A 447 6.91 -13.65 -5.06
CA SER A 447 5.54 -14.08 -4.80
C SER A 447 5.20 -14.11 -3.32
N ARG A 448 6.08 -14.65 -2.46
CA ARG A 448 5.89 -14.63 -1.00
C ARG A 448 5.77 -13.21 -0.45
N ARG A 449 6.60 -12.27 -0.92
CA ARG A 449 6.55 -10.87 -0.49
C ARG A 449 5.27 -10.17 -0.92
N ARG A 450 4.88 -10.39 -2.18
CA ARG A 450 3.66 -9.81 -2.70
C ARG A 450 2.43 -10.36 -1.99
N ALA A 451 2.37 -11.67 -1.80
CA ALA A 451 1.31 -12.31 -1.02
C ALA A 451 1.21 -11.71 0.40
N ALA A 452 2.34 -11.50 1.06
CA ALA A 452 2.37 -10.87 2.38
C ALA A 452 1.88 -9.40 2.35
N ALA A 453 2.22 -8.66 1.29
CA ALA A 453 1.82 -7.25 1.16
C ALA A 453 0.35 -7.07 0.72
N THR A 454 -0.26 -8.09 0.11
CA THR A 454 -1.61 -8.03 -0.49
C THR A 454 -2.61 -9.00 0.15
N GLY A 455 -2.34 -9.49 1.37
CA GLY A 455 -3.22 -10.46 2.01
C GLY A 455 -3.38 -11.79 1.26
N GLY A 456 -2.38 -12.17 0.45
CA GLY A 456 -2.39 -13.42 -0.32
C GLY A 456 -2.82 -13.28 -1.79
N GLU A 457 -3.32 -12.13 -2.20
CA GLU A 457 -3.96 -11.95 -3.51
C GLU A 457 -3.00 -11.91 -4.70
N SER A 458 -1.77 -11.43 -4.52
CA SER A 458 -0.80 -11.26 -5.61
C SER A 458 0.32 -12.27 -5.55
N ARG A 459 0.40 -13.14 -6.56
CA ARG A 459 1.50 -14.09 -6.75
C ARG A 459 1.82 -14.22 -8.23
N ILE A 460 3.07 -14.50 -8.57
CA ILE A 460 3.47 -14.84 -9.93
C ILE A 460 3.25 -16.34 -10.11
N PRO A 461 2.31 -16.79 -10.97
CA PRO A 461 2.11 -18.21 -11.22
C PRO A 461 3.32 -18.81 -11.93
N LEU A 462 3.68 -20.04 -11.58
CA LEU A 462 4.65 -20.86 -12.32
C LEU A 462 3.87 -21.75 -13.30
N ASP A 463 3.36 -21.15 -14.37
CA ASP A 463 2.54 -21.79 -15.40
C ASP A 463 3.20 -21.70 -16.77
N ALA A 464 2.60 -22.36 -17.77
CA ALA A 464 3.10 -22.40 -19.14
C ALA A 464 3.29 -21.00 -19.76
N GLU A 465 2.50 -19.99 -19.38
CA GLU A 465 2.67 -18.63 -19.85
C GLU A 465 3.92 -17.97 -19.26
N THR A 466 4.19 -18.19 -17.98
CA THR A 466 5.43 -17.72 -17.34
C THR A 466 6.66 -18.36 -17.98
N GLU A 467 6.63 -19.69 -18.22
CA GLU A 467 7.73 -20.38 -18.90
C GLU A 467 7.92 -19.86 -20.33
N ARG A 468 6.83 -19.65 -21.08
CA ARG A 468 6.87 -19.10 -22.44
C ARG A 468 7.50 -17.70 -22.47
N CYS A 469 7.11 -16.81 -21.54
CA CYS A 469 7.65 -15.45 -21.47
C CYS A 469 9.15 -15.44 -21.14
N ILE A 470 9.59 -16.33 -20.24
CA ILE A 470 10.99 -16.49 -19.87
C ILE A 470 11.79 -17.03 -21.06
N ALA A 471 11.29 -18.09 -21.72
CA ALA A 471 11.93 -18.71 -22.88
C ALA A 471 12.09 -17.77 -24.06
N ALA A 472 11.12 -16.91 -24.32
CA ALA A 472 11.16 -15.88 -25.37
C ALA A 472 12.32 -14.87 -25.18
N GLN A 473 12.87 -14.77 -23.98
CA GLN A 473 14.02 -13.93 -23.63
C GLN A 473 15.33 -14.74 -23.49
N GLY A 474 15.33 -16.01 -23.95
CA GLY A 474 16.51 -16.88 -23.94
C GLY A 474 16.88 -17.45 -22.56
N ALA A 475 15.96 -17.46 -21.60
CA ALA A 475 16.16 -17.98 -20.27
C ALA A 475 15.20 -19.16 -19.96
N SER A 476 15.43 -19.83 -18.83
CA SER A 476 14.53 -20.86 -18.27
C SER A 476 14.31 -20.62 -16.78
N LEU A 477 13.40 -21.36 -16.16
CA LEU A 477 13.17 -21.29 -14.72
C LEU A 477 14.40 -21.63 -13.89
N ASP A 478 15.31 -22.43 -14.43
CA ASP A 478 16.54 -22.87 -13.76
C ASP A 478 17.75 -21.97 -14.07
N THR A 479 17.59 -21.01 -14.99
CA THR A 479 18.64 -20.04 -15.33
C THR A 479 18.98 -19.18 -14.11
N VAL A 480 20.28 -19.02 -13.83
CA VAL A 480 20.81 -18.06 -12.85
C VAL A 480 21.13 -16.77 -13.59
N LEU A 481 20.37 -15.71 -13.29
CA LEU A 481 20.60 -14.41 -13.89
C LEU A 481 21.81 -13.70 -13.27
N LEU A 482 22.57 -12.99 -14.07
CA LEU A 482 23.61 -12.10 -13.55
C LEU A 482 23.00 -11.07 -12.59
N ALA A 483 23.80 -10.59 -11.66
CA ALA A 483 23.34 -9.57 -10.72
C ALA A 483 22.82 -8.33 -11.48
N ASP A 484 21.71 -7.78 -11.00
CA ASP A 484 21.02 -6.62 -11.55
C ASP A 484 20.40 -6.80 -12.96
N THR A 485 20.48 -8.01 -13.54
CA THR A 485 19.77 -8.35 -14.78
C THR A 485 18.28 -8.41 -14.55
N ARG A 486 17.49 -7.66 -15.31
CA ARG A 486 16.02 -7.64 -15.25
C ARG A 486 15.45 -8.64 -16.26
N LEU A 487 14.55 -9.50 -15.80
CA LEU A 487 13.84 -10.45 -16.65
C LEU A 487 12.33 -10.30 -16.43
N GLN A 488 11.59 -9.96 -17.47
CA GLN A 488 10.14 -9.93 -17.43
C GLN A 488 9.61 -11.37 -17.47
N VAL A 489 8.80 -11.73 -16.48
CA VAL A 489 8.35 -13.13 -16.31
C VAL A 489 6.93 -13.37 -16.80
N ARG A 490 6.17 -12.33 -17.11
CA ARG A 490 4.85 -12.39 -17.78
C ARG A 490 4.64 -11.17 -18.67
N ASN A 491 3.77 -11.31 -19.68
CA ASN A 491 3.39 -10.20 -20.56
C ASN A 491 2.18 -9.41 -20.02
N THR A 492 1.36 -10.03 -19.18
CA THR A 492 0.20 -9.37 -18.58
C THR A 492 0.57 -8.59 -17.33
N ALA A 493 0.07 -7.37 -17.20
CA ALA A 493 0.31 -6.47 -16.07
C ALA A 493 -0.73 -6.64 -14.94
N ASN A 494 -1.38 -7.81 -14.83
CA ASN A 494 -2.41 -8.08 -13.83
C ASN A 494 -1.79 -8.18 -12.42
N LEU A 495 -2.40 -7.50 -11.45
CA LEU A 495 -1.95 -7.48 -10.05
C LEU A 495 -1.94 -8.89 -9.43
N HIS A 496 -2.99 -9.69 -9.67
CA HIS A 496 -3.10 -11.06 -9.15
C HIS A 496 -1.99 -11.99 -9.66
N THR A 497 -1.44 -11.70 -10.84
CA THR A 497 -0.33 -12.47 -11.43
C THR A 497 1.03 -11.81 -11.23
N GLY A 498 1.15 -10.90 -10.27
CA GLY A 498 2.42 -10.29 -9.87
C GLY A 498 2.76 -8.96 -10.53
N GLY A 499 1.87 -8.38 -11.34
CA GLY A 499 2.04 -7.02 -11.89
C GLY A 499 2.09 -5.94 -10.81
N THR A 500 2.61 -4.76 -11.12
CA THR A 500 2.63 -3.59 -10.23
C THR A 500 1.71 -2.49 -10.73
N ILE A 501 1.24 -1.65 -9.81
CA ILE A 501 0.38 -0.50 -10.10
C ILE A 501 1.09 0.76 -9.62
N HIS A 502 1.11 1.80 -10.46
CA HIS A 502 1.73 3.09 -10.16
C HIS A 502 0.72 4.19 -10.42
N ASP A 503 0.38 4.96 -9.39
CA ASP A 503 -0.55 6.08 -9.52
C ASP A 503 0.01 7.17 -10.44
N VAL A 504 -0.82 7.59 -11.39
CA VAL A 504 -0.52 8.65 -12.37
C VAL A 504 -1.71 9.61 -12.52
N THR A 505 -2.58 9.66 -11.54
CA THR A 505 -3.83 10.44 -11.59
C THR A 505 -3.58 11.92 -11.83
N ALA A 506 -2.53 12.47 -11.23
CA ALA A 506 -2.18 13.89 -11.38
C ALA A 506 -1.59 14.22 -12.77
N GLU A 507 -1.02 13.23 -13.45
CA GLU A 507 -0.34 13.36 -14.74
C GLU A 507 -1.26 13.05 -15.92
N LEU A 508 -2.48 12.56 -15.64
CA LEU A 508 -3.42 12.07 -16.65
C LEU A 508 -3.85 13.18 -17.62
N HIS A 509 -3.57 12.98 -18.91
CA HIS A 509 -3.97 13.92 -19.95
C HIS A 509 -5.49 14.19 -19.96
N PRO A 510 -5.97 15.42 -20.17
CA PRO A 510 -7.39 15.76 -20.19
C PRO A 510 -8.22 14.91 -21.18
N ALA A 511 -7.70 14.61 -22.37
CA ALA A 511 -8.38 13.77 -23.36
C ALA A 511 -8.62 12.33 -22.85
N LEU A 512 -7.70 11.74 -22.09
CA LEU A 512 -7.87 10.41 -21.49
C LEU A 512 -8.95 10.45 -20.41
N ARG A 513 -8.99 11.52 -19.62
CA ARG A 513 -10.03 11.74 -18.61
C ARG A 513 -11.41 11.84 -19.26
N GLU A 514 -11.54 12.67 -20.28
CA GLU A 514 -12.80 12.88 -21.00
C GLU A 514 -13.27 11.57 -21.66
N ALA A 515 -12.37 10.85 -22.32
CA ALA A 515 -12.67 9.55 -22.95
C ALA A 515 -13.16 8.52 -21.92
N ALA A 516 -12.54 8.45 -20.73
CA ALA A 516 -12.96 7.53 -19.68
C ALA A 516 -14.36 7.89 -19.12
N GLU A 517 -14.64 9.16 -18.88
CA GLU A 517 -15.95 9.63 -18.45
C GLU A 517 -17.01 9.38 -19.52
N GLN A 518 -16.69 9.60 -20.81
CA GLN A 518 -17.58 9.31 -21.93
C GLN A 518 -17.84 7.81 -22.08
N ALA A 519 -16.83 6.97 -21.90
CA ALA A 519 -16.96 5.51 -21.91
C ALA A 519 -17.92 5.02 -20.84
N ALA A 520 -17.79 5.51 -19.61
CA ALA A 520 -18.70 5.16 -18.51
C ALA A 520 -20.17 5.55 -18.84
N ARG A 521 -20.37 6.72 -19.45
CA ARG A 521 -21.71 7.16 -19.91
C ARG A 521 -22.24 6.31 -21.07
N ALA A 522 -21.40 5.95 -22.04
CA ALA A 522 -21.81 5.11 -23.17
C ALA A 522 -22.22 3.70 -22.72
N LEU A 523 -21.58 3.17 -21.69
CA LEU A 523 -21.92 1.89 -21.08
C LEU A 523 -23.06 2.01 -20.05
N ASP A 524 -23.43 3.23 -19.66
CA ASP A 524 -24.43 3.54 -18.63
C ASP A 524 -24.08 2.88 -17.28
N ILE A 525 -22.80 2.96 -16.90
CA ILE A 525 -22.27 2.32 -15.69
C ILE A 525 -21.65 3.38 -14.76
N PRO A 526 -22.20 3.55 -13.54
CA PRO A 526 -21.73 4.60 -12.64
C PRO A 526 -20.37 4.33 -12.00
N VAL A 527 -19.97 3.07 -11.92
CA VAL A 527 -18.67 2.64 -11.37
C VAL A 527 -18.03 1.64 -12.32
N THR A 528 -16.87 1.98 -12.84
CA THR A 528 -16.15 1.09 -13.76
C THR A 528 -14.65 1.33 -13.73
N GLY A 529 -13.89 0.26 -14.00
CA GLY A 529 -12.47 0.33 -14.28
C GLY A 529 -12.23 0.11 -15.77
N LEU A 530 -11.71 1.11 -16.44
CA LEU A 530 -11.43 1.07 -17.88
C LEU A 530 -9.96 0.74 -18.12
N ASP A 531 -9.69 -0.15 -19.04
CA ASP A 531 -8.34 -0.50 -19.46
C ASP A 531 -8.01 0.20 -20.78
N PHE A 532 -7.02 1.05 -20.73
CA PHE A 532 -6.49 1.81 -21.84
C PHE A 532 -5.10 1.28 -22.21
N LEU A 533 -4.78 1.33 -23.50
CA LEU A 533 -3.40 1.31 -24.00
C LEU A 533 -3.06 2.72 -24.45
N VAL A 534 -1.98 3.28 -23.91
CA VAL A 534 -1.53 4.66 -24.19
C VAL A 534 -0.05 4.67 -24.58
N THR A 535 0.34 5.59 -25.45
CA THR A 535 1.77 5.83 -25.77
C THR A 535 2.47 6.57 -24.64
N ALA A 536 1.75 7.51 -24.00
CA ALA A 536 2.18 8.26 -22.83
C ALA A 536 0.96 8.67 -22.00
N VAL A 537 1.11 8.76 -20.67
CA VAL A 537 0.01 9.13 -19.75
C VAL A 537 -0.41 10.59 -19.92
N ASP A 538 0.55 11.44 -20.23
CA ASP A 538 0.40 12.88 -20.49
C ASP A 538 0.15 13.21 -21.97
N GLY A 539 -0.06 12.18 -22.82
CA GLY A 539 -0.42 12.30 -24.23
C GLY A 539 -1.90 12.03 -24.50
N PRO A 540 -2.45 12.51 -25.64
CA PRO A 540 -3.87 12.36 -25.97
C PRO A 540 -4.21 11.00 -26.62
N ASP A 541 -3.22 10.22 -27.06
CA ASP A 541 -3.42 9.00 -27.85
C ASP A 541 -3.75 7.81 -26.96
N TYR A 542 -4.84 7.13 -27.28
CA TYR A 542 -5.31 5.98 -26.49
C TYR A 542 -6.09 4.99 -27.33
N VAL A 543 -6.22 3.78 -26.81
CA VAL A 543 -7.19 2.75 -27.26
C VAL A 543 -7.80 2.11 -26.02
N ILE A 544 -9.13 2.05 -25.91
CA ILE A 544 -9.83 1.38 -24.82
C ILE A 544 -10.02 -0.09 -25.19
N ILE A 545 -9.53 -0.99 -24.36
CA ILE A 545 -9.52 -2.43 -24.62
C ILE A 545 -10.49 -3.24 -23.78
N GLU A 546 -10.94 -2.71 -22.63
CA GLU A 546 -11.85 -3.40 -21.72
C GLU A 546 -12.53 -2.41 -20.75
N ALA A 547 -13.73 -2.77 -20.28
CA ALA A 547 -14.42 -2.13 -19.16
C ALA A 547 -14.79 -3.19 -18.13
N ASN A 548 -14.47 -2.92 -16.86
CA ASN A 548 -14.73 -3.83 -15.75
C ASN A 548 -15.79 -3.21 -14.83
N GLU A 549 -16.86 -3.94 -14.55
CA GLU A 549 -17.99 -3.52 -13.74
C GLU A 549 -17.70 -3.49 -12.23
N ARG A 550 -16.58 -4.13 -11.82
CA ARG A 550 -16.18 -4.27 -10.43
C ARG A 550 -14.69 -4.00 -10.26
N PRO A 551 -14.26 -2.73 -10.37
CA PRO A 551 -12.86 -2.38 -10.21
C PRO A 551 -12.39 -2.54 -8.75
N GLY A 552 -11.17 -3.05 -8.54
CA GLY A 552 -10.56 -3.15 -7.22
C GLY A 552 -10.12 -1.77 -6.71
N LEU A 553 -10.94 -1.10 -5.90
CA LEU A 553 -10.71 0.27 -5.44
C LEU A 553 -9.48 0.39 -4.52
N ALA A 554 -9.18 -0.64 -3.73
CA ALA A 554 -8.04 -0.65 -2.81
C ALA A 554 -6.67 -0.55 -3.50
N ASN A 555 -6.60 -0.86 -4.79
CA ASN A 555 -5.34 -0.83 -5.55
C ASN A 555 -4.92 0.57 -6.02
N HIS A 556 -5.72 1.60 -5.74
CA HIS A 556 -5.56 2.96 -6.26
C HIS A 556 -5.22 3.99 -5.18
N GLU A 557 -4.72 3.57 -4.02
CA GLU A 557 -4.21 4.51 -3.02
C GLU A 557 -3.00 5.31 -3.58
N PRO A 558 -2.91 6.61 -3.28
CA PRO A 558 -3.64 7.36 -2.25
C PRO A 558 -4.94 8.04 -2.75
N GLN A 559 -5.50 7.64 -3.89
CA GLN A 559 -6.68 8.29 -4.44
C GLN A 559 -7.94 7.98 -3.62
N PRO A 560 -8.87 8.94 -3.48
CA PRO A 560 -10.04 8.84 -2.58
C PRO A 560 -11.16 7.95 -3.18
N THR A 561 -10.83 6.72 -3.58
CA THR A 561 -11.77 5.83 -4.28
C THR A 561 -12.91 5.38 -3.39
N ALA A 562 -12.63 5.01 -2.14
CA ALA A 562 -13.66 4.62 -1.19
C ALA A 562 -14.57 5.79 -0.82
N GLU A 563 -13.99 6.96 -0.59
CA GLU A 563 -14.73 8.18 -0.28
C GLU A 563 -15.69 8.56 -1.42
N ARG A 564 -15.24 8.49 -2.67
CA ARG A 564 -16.08 8.78 -3.84
C ARG A 564 -17.15 7.72 -4.07
N PHE A 565 -16.83 6.46 -3.79
CA PHE A 565 -17.82 5.38 -3.86
C PHE A 565 -18.92 5.57 -2.79
N VAL A 566 -18.56 5.88 -1.55
CA VAL A 566 -19.53 6.18 -0.49
C VAL A 566 -20.31 7.49 -0.79
N ASP A 567 -19.66 8.48 -1.41
CA ASP A 567 -20.34 9.70 -1.91
C ASP A 567 -21.46 9.39 -2.90
N LEU A 568 -21.21 8.43 -3.82
CA LEU A 568 -22.22 7.96 -4.80
C LEU A 568 -23.37 7.25 -4.09
N LEU A 569 -23.05 6.35 -3.14
CA LEU A 569 -24.07 5.56 -2.44
C LEU A 569 -24.88 6.42 -1.47
N PHE A 570 -24.24 7.32 -0.73
CA PHE A 570 -24.83 8.15 0.34
C PHE A 570 -24.41 9.62 0.21
N PRO A 571 -24.94 10.37 -0.77
CA PRO A 571 -24.51 11.75 -1.07
C PRO A 571 -24.62 12.74 0.11
N ARG A 572 -25.52 12.45 1.07
CA ARG A 572 -25.74 13.29 2.26
C ARG A 572 -24.64 13.14 3.32
N THR A 573 -23.74 12.18 3.17
CA THR A 573 -22.61 11.96 4.09
C THR A 573 -21.32 12.64 3.62
N ARG A 574 -21.35 13.36 2.51
CA ARG A 574 -20.21 14.14 2.03
C ARG A 574 -19.77 15.15 3.09
N ALA A 575 -18.48 15.23 3.37
CA ALA A 575 -17.96 16.33 4.16
C ALA A 575 -18.28 17.64 3.44
N VAL A 576 -18.87 18.60 4.15
CA VAL A 576 -19.01 19.96 3.64
C VAL A 576 -17.59 20.53 3.55
N ALA A 577 -17.16 20.89 2.34
CA ALA A 577 -15.83 21.42 2.07
C ALA A 577 -15.63 22.80 2.72
#